data_cd349d0f7fa6f57c33f275eb21164cf2
#
_entry.id   cd349d0f7fa6f57c33f275eb21164cf2
#
_cell.length_a   1.000
_cell.length_b   1.000
_cell.length_c   1.000
_cell.angle_alpha   90.00
_cell.angle_beta   90.00
_cell.angle_gamma   90.00
#
_symmetry.space_group_name_H-M   'P 1'
#
loop_
_entity.id
_entity.type
_entity.pdbx_description
1 polymer ?
#
loop_
_entity_poly.entity_id
_entity_poly.type
_entity_poly.pdbx_seq_one_letter_code
_entity_poly.pdbx_strand_id
1 'polypeptide(L)'
;MIRSYAAALAALLASTSLTSVSMAQTSSSQSAPSQTQTVSSGFALDDASDPYLWLEEVEGEQAMAWVKDHNEHAFSVLQGDPRYETLHQQALDIVQSRDRIPSPGFTHDGHIDNFWQDADHVRGVWRRTSLQSYRSAQPEWETILDFDALAAAEDANWVYKGSTCLAPDE
;
A
#
# COMPACT_ATOMS: atom_id res chain seq x y z
N MET A 1 -7.91 37.52 41.03
CA MET A 1 -6.52 37.31 41.53
C MET A 1 -5.77 36.57 40.45
N ILE A 2 -4.97 37.32 39.69
CA ILE A 2 -4.21 36.84 38.54
C ILE A 2 -2.79 36.61 39.06
N ARG A 3 -2.27 35.37 38.96
CA ARG A 3 -0.86 35.08 39.24
C ARG A 3 -0.18 34.72 37.90
N SER A 4 0.65 35.65 37.46
CA SER A 4 1.61 35.47 36.36
C SER A 4 2.78 34.61 36.84
N TYR A 5 3.11 33.55 36.08
CA TYR A 5 4.38 32.85 36.18
C TYR A 5 5.19 33.17 34.94
N ALA A 6 6.25 33.98 35.15
CA ALA A 6 7.32 34.16 34.18
C ALA A 6 8.31 33.01 34.33
N ALA A 7 8.51 32.20 33.30
CA ALA A 7 9.58 31.22 33.22
C ALA A 7 10.72 31.75 32.39
N ALA A 8 11.90 31.87 33.02
CA ALA A 8 13.12 32.28 32.36
C ALA A 8 13.72 31.16 31.53
N LEU A 9 13.99 31.43 30.24
CA LEU A 9 14.68 30.51 29.33
C LEU A 9 16.19 30.81 29.41
N ALA A 10 16.98 29.87 29.96
CA ALA A 10 18.45 29.91 29.92
C ALA A 10 18.92 29.21 28.65
N ALA A 11 19.52 29.95 27.72
CA ALA A 11 20.14 29.42 26.52
C ALA A 11 21.57 28.93 26.85
N LEU A 12 21.81 27.63 26.72
CA LEU A 12 23.15 27.04 26.72
C LEU A 12 23.65 26.93 25.28
N LEU A 13 24.61 27.77 24.90
CA LEU A 13 25.36 27.66 23.65
C LEU A 13 26.50 26.66 23.84
N ALA A 14 26.37 25.47 23.31
CA ALA A 14 27.47 24.52 23.18
C ALA A 14 28.10 24.65 21.80
N SER A 15 29.33 25.20 21.78
CA SER A 15 30.17 25.31 20.58
C SER A 15 30.82 23.95 20.31
N THR A 16 30.43 23.24 19.29
CA THR A 16 31.14 22.07 18.76
C THR A 16 32.02 22.48 17.60
N SER A 17 33.34 22.47 17.83
CA SER A 17 34.38 22.65 16.81
C SER A 17 34.46 21.40 15.91
N LEU A 18 34.12 21.57 14.61
CA LEU A 18 34.36 20.57 13.57
C LEU A 18 35.82 20.58 13.15
N THR A 19 36.58 19.56 13.50
CA THR A 19 37.87 19.25 12.91
C THR A 19 37.65 18.52 11.57
N SER A 20 37.92 19.22 10.47
CA SER A 20 37.94 18.63 9.11
C SER A 20 39.22 17.82 8.91
N VAL A 21 39.08 16.50 8.85
CA VAL A 21 40.12 15.59 8.37
C VAL A 21 40.10 15.56 6.87
N SER A 22 41.10 16.17 6.22
CA SER A 22 41.31 16.11 4.77
C SER A 22 42.02 14.79 4.45
N MET A 23 41.28 13.83 3.87
CA MET A 23 41.86 12.63 3.26
C MET A 23 42.21 12.95 1.81
N ALA A 24 43.49 13.00 1.50
CA ALA A 24 43.99 13.05 0.14
C ALA A 24 43.75 11.69 -0.54
N GLN A 25 42.85 11.65 -1.51
CA GLN A 25 42.69 10.49 -2.38
C GLN A 25 43.68 10.58 -3.54
N THR A 26 44.64 9.68 -3.51
CA THR A 26 45.56 9.43 -4.63
C THR A 26 44.80 8.66 -5.71
N SER A 27 44.48 9.32 -6.83
CA SER A 27 43.86 8.70 -8.00
C SER A 27 44.92 7.87 -8.75
N SER A 28 44.92 6.56 -8.56
CA SER A 28 45.57 5.65 -9.48
C SER A 28 44.54 5.15 -10.48
N SER A 29 44.57 5.70 -11.69
CA SER A 29 43.80 5.22 -12.83
C SER A 29 44.36 3.89 -13.31
N GLN A 30 43.75 2.79 -12.87
CA GLN A 30 43.89 1.50 -13.53
C GLN A 30 42.64 1.25 -14.36
N SER A 31 42.86 1.31 -15.69
CA SER A 31 41.90 0.89 -16.72
C SER A 31 41.71 -0.64 -16.58
N ALA A 32 40.64 -1.06 -15.96
CA ALA A 32 40.19 -2.43 -16.00
C ALA A 32 39.46 -2.71 -17.33
N PRO A 33 39.71 -3.84 -18.01
CA PRO A 33 39.01 -4.19 -19.22
C PRO A 33 37.52 -4.37 -18.92
N SER A 34 36.66 -3.70 -19.69
CA SER A 34 35.21 -3.89 -19.71
C SER A 34 34.88 -5.35 -20.05
N GLN A 35 34.72 -6.18 -19.05
CA GLN A 35 34.03 -7.42 -19.23
C GLN A 35 32.53 -7.11 -19.27
N THR A 36 31.99 -7.06 -20.46
CA THR A 36 30.56 -7.15 -20.71
C THR A 36 30.13 -8.53 -20.19
N GLN A 37 29.78 -8.60 -18.93
CA GLN A 37 29.03 -9.74 -18.41
C GLN A 37 27.63 -9.62 -19.01
N THR A 38 27.42 -10.36 -20.10
CA THR A 38 26.10 -10.78 -20.53
C THR A 38 25.53 -11.55 -19.35
N VAL A 39 24.70 -10.90 -18.52
CA VAL A 39 23.84 -11.58 -17.57
C VAL A 39 22.84 -12.33 -18.43
N SER A 40 23.21 -13.53 -18.84
CA SER A 40 22.27 -14.51 -19.33
C SER A 40 21.31 -14.74 -18.14
N SER A 41 20.13 -14.17 -18.22
CA SER A 41 19.02 -14.51 -17.33
C SER A 41 18.54 -15.91 -17.65
N GLY A 42 19.38 -16.87 -17.34
CA GLY A 42 19.11 -18.28 -17.49
C GLY A 42 18.47 -18.86 -16.24
N PHE A 43 17.33 -18.31 -15.84
CA PHE A 43 16.30 -19.07 -15.15
C PHE A 43 15.24 -19.47 -16.18
N ALA A 44 15.66 -20.19 -17.20
CA ALA A 44 14.75 -21.11 -17.85
C ALA A 44 14.64 -22.28 -16.87
N LEU A 45 13.65 -22.26 -15.99
CA LEU A 45 13.19 -23.47 -15.33
C LEU A 45 12.79 -24.41 -16.48
N ASP A 46 13.50 -25.52 -16.61
CA ASP A 46 13.09 -26.58 -17.52
C ASP A 46 11.75 -27.12 -16.99
N ASP A 47 10.64 -26.82 -17.68
CA ASP A 47 9.30 -27.26 -17.33
C ASP A 47 9.25 -28.74 -17.00
N ALA A 48 10.12 -29.54 -17.60
CA ALA A 48 10.23 -30.97 -17.35
C ALA A 48 10.83 -31.33 -15.96
N SER A 49 11.45 -30.37 -15.27
CA SER A 49 12.10 -30.58 -13.96
C SER A 49 11.35 -29.93 -12.79
N ASP A 50 10.31 -29.15 -13.04
CA ASP A 50 9.52 -28.51 -11.98
C ASP A 50 8.46 -29.49 -11.42
N PRO A 51 8.64 -29.98 -10.17
CA PRO A 51 7.66 -30.85 -9.54
C PRO A 51 6.37 -30.16 -9.13
N TYR A 52 6.30 -28.84 -9.27
CA TYR A 52 5.17 -28.00 -8.83
C TYR A 52 4.41 -27.36 -10.00
N LEU A 53 4.71 -27.70 -11.25
CA LEU A 53 4.05 -27.16 -12.44
C LEU A 53 2.52 -27.28 -12.37
N TRP A 54 2.00 -28.32 -11.74
CA TRP A 54 0.58 -28.53 -11.52
C TRP A 54 -0.11 -27.44 -10.65
N LEU A 55 0.67 -26.62 -9.90
CA LEU A 55 0.13 -25.47 -9.16
C LEU A 55 -0.23 -24.29 -10.07
N GLU A 56 0.22 -24.26 -11.32
CA GLU A 56 -0.15 -23.25 -12.29
C GLU A 56 -1.60 -23.38 -12.76
N GLU A 57 -2.21 -24.53 -12.56
CA GLU A 57 -3.64 -24.76 -12.80
C GLU A 57 -4.46 -24.10 -11.69
N VAL A 58 -4.72 -22.80 -11.81
CA VAL A 58 -5.37 -21.97 -10.77
C VAL A 58 -6.66 -22.57 -10.23
N GLU A 59 -7.45 -23.23 -11.06
CA GLU A 59 -8.72 -23.91 -10.69
C GLU A 59 -8.60 -25.43 -10.71
N GLY A 60 -7.39 -25.96 -10.85
CA GLY A 60 -7.10 -27.40 -10.84
C GLY A 60 -7.46 -28.03 -9.49
N GLU A 61 -8.12 -29.19 -9.53
CA GLU A 61 -8.57 -29.89 -8.30
C GLU A 61 -7.39 -30.16 -7.34
N GLN A 62 -6.24 -30.59 -7.88
CA GLN A 62 -5.06 -30.89 -7.09
C GLN A 62 -4.46 -29.60 -6.46
N ALA A 63 -4.35 -28.53 -7.25
CA ALA A 63 -3.85 -27.23 -6.78
C ALA A 63 -4.74 -26.66 -5.68
N MET A 64 -6.05 -26.68 -5.88
CA MET A 64 -7.02 -26.21 -4.90
C MET A 64 -7.03 -27.03 -3.62
N ALA A 65 -6.88 -28.35 -3.71
CA ALA A 65 -6.79 -29.23 -2.54
C ALA A 65 -5.51 -28.93 -1.73
N TRP A 66 -4.37 -28.75 -2.40
CA TRP A 66 -3.12 -28.38 -1.75
C TRP A 66 -3.19 -27.02 -1.04
N VAL A 67 -3.73 -26.01 -1.72
CA VAL A 67 -3.92 -24.67 -1.15
C VAL A 67 -4.82 -24.73 0.09
N LYS A 68 -5.92 -25.50 0.02
CA LYS A 68 -6.85 -25.65 1.14
C LYS A 68 -6.16 -26.31 2.36
N ASP A 69 -5.43 -27.40 2.16
CA ASP A 69 -4.70 -28.10 3.22
C ASP A 69 -3.66 -27.19 3.89
N HIS A 70 -2.87 -26.46 3.09
CA HIS A 70 -1.87 -25.53 3.60
C HIS A 70 -2.48 -24.34 4.33
N ASN A 71 -3.62 -23.83 3.86
CA ASN A 71 -4.36 -22.78 4.54
C ASN A 71 -4.93 -23.26 5.88
N GLU A 72 -5.51 -24.47 5.93
CA GLU A 72 -6.02 -25.04 7.18
C GLU A 72 -4.89 -25.21 8.22
N HIS A 73 -3.71 -25.69 7.77
CA HIS A 73 -2.55 -25.79 8.64
C HIS A 73 -2.09 -24.40 9.13
N ALA A 74 -1.91 -23.43 8.22
CA ALA A 74 -1.48 -22.07 8.56
C ALA A 74 -2.45 -21.40 9.53
N PHE A 75 -3.74 -21.51 9.29
CA PHE A 75 -4.76 -20.93 10.17
C PHE A 75 -4.76 -21.59 11.56
N SER A 76 -4.59 -22.92 11.63
CA SER A 76 -4.51 -23.62 12.92
C SER A 76 -3.36 -23.13 13.78
N VAL A 77 -2.21 -22.81 13.17
CA VAL A 77 -1.03 -22.29 13.87
C VAL A 77 -1.19 -20.82 14.22
N LEU A 78 -1.58 -19.98 13.25
CA LEU A 78 -1.62 -18.54 13.43
C LEU A 78 -2.79 -18.11 14.30
N GLN A 79 -3.99 -18.66 14.09
CA GLN A 79 -5.18 -18.32 14.87
C GLN A 79 -5.17 -19.00 16.24
N GLY A 80 -4.35 -20.06 16.42
CA GLY A 80 -4.11 -20.67 17.73
C GLY A 80 -3.22 -19.84 18.67
N ASP A 81 -2.53 -18.81 18.15
CA ASP A 81 -1.74 -17.90 18.99
C ASP A 81 -2.66 -17.01 19.83
N PRO A 82 -2.50 -16.96 21.17
CA PRO A 82 -3.39 -16.16 22.05
C PRO A 82 -3.39 -14.66 21.76
N ARG A 83 -2.43 -14.14 20.96
CA ARG A 83 -2.38 -12.73 20.54
C ARG A 83 -3.19 -12.47 19.29
N TYR A 84 -3.56 -13.52 18.55
CA TYR A 84 -4.17 -13.38 17.22
C TYR A 84 -5.43 -12.50 17.26
N GLU A 85 -6.39 -12.84 18.14
CA GLU A 85 -7.68 -12.14 18.20
C GLU A 85 -7.50 -10.65 18.49
N THR A 86 -6.61 -10.31 19.45
CA THR A 86 -6.33 -8.92 19.79
C THR A 86 -5.69 -8.16 18.62
N LEU A 87 -4.71 -8.76 17.95
CA LEU A 87 -4.03 -8.14 16.80
C LEU A 87 -4.96 -8.02 15.60
N HIS A 88 -5.77 -9.05 15.34
CA HIS A 88 -6.76 -9.03 14.28
C HIS A 88 -7.78 -7.91 14.49
N GLN A 89 -8.35 -7.79 15.71
CA GLN A 89 -9.29 -6.71 16.00
C GLN A 89 -8.66 -5.33 15.87
N GLN A 90 -7.45 -5.12 16.38
CA GLN A 90 -6.72 -3.84 16.20
C GLN A 90 -6.47 -3.50 14.74
N ALA A 91 -6.09 -4.48 13.92
CA ALA A 91 -5.90 -4.27 12.48
C ALA A 91 -7.23 -3.91 11.81
N LEU A 92 -8.31 -4.60 12.16
CA LEU A 92 -9.65 -4.36 11.65
C LEU A 92 -10.14 -2.95 11.99
N ASP A 93 -9.97 -2.50 13.22
CA ASP A 93 -10.33 -1.15 13.67
C ASP A 93 -9.59 -0.08 12.86
N ILE A 94 -8.32 -0.31 12.53
CA ILE A 94 -7.52 0.61 11.71
C ILE A 94 -8.05 0.67 10.27
N VAL A 95 -8.27 -0.48 9.63
CA VAL A 95 -8.68 -0.50 8.20
C VAL A 95 -10.12 -0.04 8.00
N GLN A 96 -10.97 -0.18 9.01
CA GLN A 96 -12.35 0.28 8.99
C GLN A 96 -12.53 1.70 9.53
N SER A 97 -11.45 2.34 10.02
CA SER A 97 -11.53 3.69 10.58
C SER A 97 -12.02 4.69 9.54
N ARG A 98 -12.94 5.56 9.94
CA ARG A 98 -13.47 6.68 9.15
C ARG A 98 -12.67 7.97 9.32
N ASP A 99 -11.75 8.03 10.30
CA ASP A 99 -10.91 9.18 10.59
C ASP A 99 -9.72 9.34 9.62
N ARG A 100 -9.68 8.53 8.57
CA ARG A 100 -8.65 8.60 7.54
C ARG A 100 -8.88 9.78 6.61
N ILE A 101 -7.80 10.46 6.23
CA ILE A 101 -7.85 11.49 5.19
C ILE A 101 -8.00 10.80 3.84
N PRO A 102 -9.06 11.11 3.06
CA PRO A 102 -9.22 10.55 1.72
C PRO A 102 -8.06 10.97 0.80
N SER A 103 -7.35 10.02 0.21
CA SER A 103 -6.28 10.31 -0.75
C SER A 103 -6.88 10.94 -2.01
N PRO A 104 -6.43 12.14 -2.44
CA PRO A 104 -6.97 12.80 -3.61
C PRO A 104 -6.35 12.27 -4.90
N GLY A 105 -7.18 11.93 -5.88
CA GLY A 105 -6.83 11.85 -7.29
C GLY A 105 -7.38 13.09 -7.99
N PHE A 106 -6.57 13.80 -8.76
CA PHE A 106 -7.01 15.00 -9.46
C PHE A 106 -7.46 14.65 -10.88
N THR A 107 -8.58 15.23 -11.30
CA THR A 107 -9.09 15.15 -12.67
C THR A 107 -8.81 16.46 -13.41
N HIS A 108 -8.84 16.44 -14.75
CA HIS A 108 -8.59 17.63 -15.57
C HIS A 108 -9.65 18.71 -15.40
N ASP A 109 -10.86 18.34 -15.06
CA ASP A 109 -11.98 19.26 -14.82
C ASP A 109 -11.98 19.90 -13.41
N GLY A 110 -10.92 19.65 -12.62
CA GLY A 110 -10.74 20.22 -11.29
C GLY A 110 -11.51 19.52 -10.18
N HIS A 111 -12.08 18.34 -10.46
CA HIS A 111 -12.64 17.48 -9.43
C HIS A 111 -11.55 16.64 -8.75
N ILE A 112 -11.92 16.06 -7.62
CA ILE A 112 -11.10 15.13 -6.84
C ILE A 112 -11.81 13.81 -6.79
N ASP A 113 -11.17 12.79 -7.36
CA ASP A 113 -11.59 11.41 -7.24
C ASP A 113 -10.92 10.75 -6.04
N ASN A 114 -11.62 9.81 -5.43
CA ASN A 114 -11.12 9.03 -4.32
C ASN A 114 -11.70 7.62 -4.34
N PHE A 115 -10.85 6.63 -4.16
CA PHE A 115 -11.29 5.28 -3.84
C PHE A 115 -11.33 5.12 -2.32
N TRP A 116 -12.47 4.67 -1.79
CA TRP A 116 -12.70 4.55 -0.36
C TRP A 116 -13.21 3.17 0.01
N GLN A 117 -12.69 2.64 1.11
CA GLN A 117 -13.15 1.40 1.73
C GLN A 117 -13.40 1.64 3.22
N ASP A 118 -14.47 1.10 3.74
CA ASP A 118 -14.81 1.07 5.16
C ASP A 118 -15.69 -0.16 5.45
N ALA A 119 -16.32 -0.21 6.64
CA ALA A 119 -17.19 -1.31 7.02
C ALA A 119 -18.46 -1.43 6.16
N ASP A 120 -18.93 -0.32 5.57
CA ASP A 120 -20.12 -0.28 4.72
C ASP A 120 -19.78 -0.57 3.23
N HIS A 121 -18.53 -0.28 2.83
CA HIS A 121 -18.02 -0.47 1.46
C HIS A 121 -16.77 -1.36 1.50
N VAL A 122 -16.98 -2.65 1.72
CA VAL A 122 -15.88 -3.62 1.88
C VAL A 122 -15.09 -3.80 0.59
N ARG A 123 -15.77 -3.82 -0.57
CA ARG A 123 -15.13 -3.86 -1.90
C ARG A 123 -14.68 -2.48 -2.34
N GLY A 124 -15.29 -1.46 -1.81
CA GLY A 124 -14.96 -0.07 -2.01
C GLY A 124 -15.93 0.69 -2.88
N VAL A 125 -15.82 2.00 -2.80
CA VAL A 125 -16.59 2.95 -3.60
C VAL A 125 -15.64 3.92 -4.29
N TRP A 126 -15.79 4.11 -5.60
CA TRP A 126 -15.16 5.20 -6.32
C TRP A 126 -16.09 6.40 -6.29
N ARG A 127 -15.60 7.50 -5.75
CA ARG A 127 -16.38 8.70 -5.46
C ARG A 127 -15.64 9.95 -5.88
N ARG A 128 -16.38 11.03 -6.09
CA ARG A 128 -15.89 12.30 -6.60
C ARG A 128 -16.40 13.47 -5.75
N THR A 129 -15.61 14.51 -5.65
CA THR A 129 -16.02 15.77 -5.02
C THR A 129 -15.31 16.96 -5.69
N SER A 130 -15.81 18.20 -5.46
CA SER A 130 -15.10 19.40 -5.89
C SER A 130 -13.93 19.72 -4.95
N LEU A 131 -12.91 20.42 -5.45
CA LEU A 131 -11.80 20.91 -4.61
C LEU A 131 -12.28 21.76 -3.43
N GLN A 132 -13.33 22.55 -3.61
CA GLN A 132 -13.90 23.36 -2.54
C GLN A 132 -14.52 22.50 -1.45
N SER A 133 -15.30 21.50 -1.82
CA SER A 133 -15.91 20.56 -0.87
C SER A 133 -14.83 19.73 -0.15
N TYR A 134 -13.82 19.26 -0.88
CA TYR A 134 -12.71 18.48 -0.29
C TYR A 134 -11.97 19.22 0.84
N ARG A 135 -11.86 20.56 0.73
CA ARG A 135 -11.22 21.42 1.74
C ARG A 135 -12.10 21.69 2.96
N SER A 136 -13.37 21.34 2.90
CA SER A 136 -14.29 21.51 4.04
C SER A 136 -14.03 20.46 5.12
N ALA A 137 -14.54 20.73 6.33
CA ALA A 137 -14.48 19.76 7.43
C ALA A 137 -15.32 18.49 7.17
N GLN A 138 -16.32 18.60 6.28
CA GLN A 138 -17.21 17.49 5.90
C GLN A 138 -17.41 17.55 4.37
N PRO A 139 -16.52 16.91 3.60
CA PRO A 139 -16.67 16.86 2.15
C PRO A 139 -17.94 16.10 1.73
N GLU A 140 -18.65 16.66 0.75
CA GLU A 140 -19.76 15.98 0.09
C GLU A 140 -19.22 15.16 -1.07
N TRP A 141 -19.53 13.87 -1.09
CA TRP A 141 -19.04 12.92 -2.10
C TRP A 141 -20.18 12.44 -2.98
N GLU A 142 -19.97 12.51 -4.28
CA GLU A 142 -20.78 11.86 -5.29
C GLU A 142 -20.22 10.45 -5.55
N THR A 143 -21.07 9.41 -5.49
CA THR A 143 -20.68 8.05 -5.84
C THR A 143 -20.65 7.89 -7.36
N ILE A 144 -19.48 7.56 -7.89
CA ILE A 144 -19.30 7.24 -9.32
C ILE A 144 -19.56 5.76 -9.56
N LEU A 145 -18.98 4.90 -8.71
CA LEU A 145 -19.18 3.45 -8.80
C LEU A 145 -19.07 2.81 -7.42
N ASP A 146 -20.09 2.07 -7.04
CA ASP A 146 -20.10 1.25 -5.83
C ASP A 146 -19.82 -0.22 -6.22
N PHE A 147 -18.66 -0.74 -5.78
CA PHE A 147 -18.22 -2.09 -6.13
C PHE A 147 -18.96 -3.18 -5.36
N ASP A 148 -19.48 -2.88 -4.17
CA ASP A 148 -20.31 -3.83 -3.41
C ASP A 148 -21.68 -3.98 -4.09
N ALA A 149 -22.29 -2.88 -4.51
CA ALA A 149 -23.54 -2.89 -5.25
C ALA A 149 -23.40 -3.58 -6.62
N LEU A 150 -22.32 -3.31 -7.36
CA LEU A 150 -22.03 -3.95 -8.64
C LEU A 150 -21.83 -5.46 -8.46
N ALA A 151 -21.05 -5.87 -7.49
CA ALA A 151 -20.80 -7.28 -7.19
C ALA A 151 -22.07 -8.04 -6.85
N ALA A 152 -22.97 -7.41 -6.08
CA ALA A 152 -24.27 -7.99 -5.73
C ALA A 152 -25.21 -8.07 -6.95
N ALA A 153 -25.19 -7.07 -7.83
CA ALA A 153 -26.09 -7.05 -9.01
C ALA A 153 -25.69 -8.09 -10.08
N GLU A 154 -24.38 -8.37 -10.19
CA GLU A 154 -23.86 -9.27 -11.23
C GLU A 154 -23.47 -10.67 -10.69
N ASP A 155 -23.64 -10.90 -9.38
CA ASP A 155 -23.21 -12.12 -8.68
C ASP A 155 -21.71 -12.45 -8.98
N ALA A 156 -20.86 -11.41 -8.96
CA ALA A 156 -19.47 -11.49 -9.36
C ALA A 156 -18.53 -10.93 -8.29
N ASN A 157 -17.32 -11.52 -8.19
CA ASN A 157 -16.31 -11.07 -7.23
C ASN A 157 -15.47 -9.92 -7.80
N TRP A 158 -16.04 -8.74 -7.95
CA TRP A 158 -15.36 -7.57 -8.46
C TRP A 158 -14.32 -7.05 -7.45
N VAL A 159 -13.12 -6.72 -7.97
CA VAL A 159 -12.03 -6.12 -7.21
C VAL A 159 -11.48 -4.93 -7.99
N TYR A 160 -11.45 -3.75 -7.36
CA TYR A 160 -10.85 -2.55 -7.96
C TYR A 160 -9.34 -2.72 -8.10
N LYS A 161 -8.82 -2.53 -9.32
CA LYS A 161 -7.39 -2.61 -9.64
C LYS A 161 -6.78 -1.27 -10.03
N GLY A 162 -7.58 -0.23 -10.13
CA GLY A 162 -7.17 1.10 -10.53
C GLY A 162 -8.04 1.66 -11.64
N SER A 163 -7.84 2.94 -11.93
CA SER A 163 -8.47 3.66 -13.03
C SER A 163 -7.41 4.43 -13.80
N THR A 164 -7.63 4.59 -15.09
CA THR A 164 -6.81 5.42 -15.96
C THR A 164 -7.73 6.23 -16.84
N CYS A 165 -7.53 7.54 -16.85
CA CYS A 165 -8.28 8.45 -17.70
C CYS A 165 -7.71 8.42 -19.12
N LEU A 166 -8.56 8.50 -20.12
CA LEU A 166 -8.17 8.51 -21.52
C LEU A 166 -7.98 9.96 -21.98
N ALA A 167 -6.74 10.33 -22.28
CA ALA A 167 -6.46 11.65 -22.87
C ALA A 167 -7.01 11.71 -24.32
N PRO A 168 -7.46 12.88 -24.80
CA PRO A 168 -7.47 14.20 -24.16
C PRO A 168 -8.77 14.55 -23.42
N ASP A 169 -9.75 13.68 -23.40
CA ASP A 169 -11.15 13.96 -22.99
C ASP A 169 -11.46 13.41 -21.58
N GLU A 170 -10.49 13.41 -20.71
CA GLU A 170 -10.58 12.87 -19.34
C GLU A 170 -11.66 13.50 -18.49
#